data_653f459d4216b87a3dc32229b0b17cc1
#
_entry.id   653f459d4216b87a3dc32229b0b17cc1
#
_cell.length_a   1.000
_cell.length_b   1.000
_cell.length_c   1.000
_cell.angle_alpha   90.00
_cell.angle_beta   90.00
_cell.angle_gamma   90.00
#
_symmetry.space_group_name_H-M   'P 1'
#
loop_
_entity.id
_entity.type
_entity.pdbx_description
1 polymer ?
#
loop_
_entity_poly.entity_id
_entity_poly.type
_entity_poly.pdbx_seq_one_letter_code
_entity_poly.pdbx_strand_id
1 'polypeptide(L)'
;MRLLFFSILYIAIITAENDRCISSDIPSDNPSVVTSRGYDIGDTLSIEDQQRPYNVCHSDNNYLVGETFTFNDFNGYENGGDFNIIIISMNATWWPACFEYISMMDELLEGINENEHLKFIVSLDNNEVNPMLYNCTEWGDLYSEYGDFGNDPMILNGDEDLDGDGYPDNHIWNTLSTATTYSAYAFIDHNMVVRYMFDTPNLYDFQYNYIPNLLDGIYGCTDANASNYDVSAGIDDGSCEY
;
A
#
# COMPACT_ATOMS: atom_id res chain seq x y z
N MET A 1 -43.16 14.31 -47.87
CA MET A 1 -43.21 13.11 -47.03
C MET A 1 -41.83 12.94 -46.42
N ARG A 2 -41.63 13.48 -45.20
CA ARG A 2 -40.32 13.46 -44.46
C ARG A 2 -40.42 12.33 -43.45
N LEU A 3 -39.59 11.30 -43.61
CA LEU A 3 -39.39 10.25 -42.61
C LEU A 3 -38.51 10.81 -41.49
N LEU A 4 -39.06 10.86 -40.29
CA LEU A 4 -38.34 11.11 -39.03
C LEU A 4 -37.78 9.77 -38.55
N PHE A 5 -36.45 9.65 -38.56
CA PHE A 5 -35.74 8.57 -37.86
C PHE A 5 -35.69 8.92 -36.36
N PHE A 6 -36.41 8.17 -35.54
CA PHE A 6 -36.22 8.17 -34.09
C PHE A 6 -35.02 7.28 -33.76
N SER A 7 -33.94 7.91 -33.43
CA SER A 7 -32.81 7.23 -32.75
C SER A 7 -33.21 6.97 -31.31
N ILE A 8 -33.43 5.71 -30.97
CA ILE A 8 -33.62 5.26 -29.61
C ILE A 8 -32.22 5.19 -29.00
N LEU A 9 -31.89 6.18 -28.14
CA LEU A 9 -30.69 6.18 -27.30
C LEU A 9 -30.93 5.16 -26.19
N TYR A 10 -30.30 3.99 -26.28
CA TYR A 10 -30.21 3.05 -25.16
C TYR A 10 -29.28 3.65 -24.14
N ILE A 11 -29.85 4.27 -23.12
CA ILE A 11 -29.09 4.58 -21.89
C ILE A 11 -28.97 3.25 -21.14
N ALA A 12 -27.81 2.62 -21.24
CA ALA A 12 -27.45 1.55 -20.33
C ALA A 12 -27.25 2.19 -18.94
N ILE A 13 -28.22 2.02 -18.07
CA ILE A 13 -28.05 2.30 -16.64
C ILE A 13 -27.14 1.18 -16.15
N ILE A 14 -25.86 1.49 -16.04
CA ILE A 14 -24.92 0.65 -15.28
C ILE A 14 -25.29 0.88 -13.82
N THR A 15 -26.07 -0.02 -13.27
CA THR A 15 -26.18 -0.15 -11.82
C THR A 15 -24.84 -0.66 -11.37
N ALA A 16 -24.05 0.20 -10.73
CA ALA A 16 -22.87 -0.24 -9.97
C ALA A 16 -23.39 -1.14 -8.83
N GLU A 17 -23.48 -2.45 -9.11
CA GLU A 17 -23.48 -3.43 -8.06
C GLU A 17 -22.10 -3.34 -7.39
N ASN A 18 -22.10 -3.20 -6.08
CA ASN A 18 -20.92 -3.31 -5.21
C ASN A 18 -20.34 -4.72 -5.35
N ASP A 19 -19.69 -5.00 -6.47
CA ASP A 19 -18.88 -6.20 -6.63
C ASP A 19 -17.60 -5.98 -5.84
N ARG A 20 -17.65 -6.42 -4.59
CA ARG A 20 -16.46 -6.62 -3.77
C ARG A 20 -15.49 -7.47 -4.57
N CYS A 21 -14.21 -7.11 -4.53
CA CYS A 21 -13.13 -7.96 -5.02
C CYS A 21 -13.10 -9.27 -4.20
N ILE A 22 -14.06 -10.16 -4.38
CA ILE A 22 -14.14 -11.44 -3.66
C ILE A 22 -13.51 -12.49 -4.55
N SER A 23 -12.38 -13.02 -4.12
CA SER A 23 -11.78 -14.22 -4.72
C SER A 23 -12.61 -15.44 -4.36
N SER A 24 -13.17 -16.13 -5.37
CA SER A 24 -13.74 -17.46 -5.18
C SER A 24 -12.77 -18.60 -5.51
N ASP A 25 -11.62 -18.31 -6.12
CA ASP A 25 -10.70 -19.34 -6.59
C ASP A 25 -9.23 -18.87 -6.47
N ILE A 26 -8.70 -18.86 -5.23
CA ILE A 26 -7.24 -18.97 -5.05
C ILE A 26 -6.92 -20.45 -5.28
N PRO A 27 -6.08 -20.82 -6.26
CA PRO A 27 -5.62 -22.19 -6.38
C PRO A 27 -4.85 -22.57 -5.11
N SER A 28 -5.43 -23.47 -4.32
CA SER A 28 -4.87 -23.96 -3.04
C SER A 28 -3.76 -25.00 -3.21
N ASP A 29 -3.18 -25.12 -4.39
CA ASP A 29 -2.36 -26.28 -4.76
C ASP A 29 -0.85 -26.00 -4.79
N ASN A 30 -0.37 -24.96 -4.12
CA ASN A 30 1.08 -24.81 -3.90
C ASN A 30 1.48 -25.42 -2.54
N PRO A 31 2.11 -26.61 -2.50
CA PRO A 31 2.45 -27.28 -1.25
C PRO A 31 3.66 -26.70 -0.50
N SER A 32 4.28 -25.67 -1.01
CA SER A 32 5.44 -25.01 -0.40
C SER A 32 5.11 -23.65 0.24
N VAL A 33 3.85 -23.28 0.38
CA VAL A 33 3.50 -22.14 1.21
C VAL A 33 3.93 -22.45 2.63
N VAL A 34 5.10 -21.96 3.00
CA VAL A 34 5.45 -21.76 4.40
C VAL A 34 4.29 -20.93 4.94
N THR A 35 3.47 -21.53 5.79
CA THR A 35 2.41 -20.84 6.50
C THR A 35 3.07 -19.91 7.53
N SER A 36 3.75 -18.87 7.07
CA SER A 36 3.96 -17.70 7.89
C SER A 36 2.58 -17.13 8.09
N ARG A 37 2.08 -17.23 9.30
CA ARG A 37 0.87 -16.55 9.72
C ARG A 37 1.08 -15.09 9.38
N GLY A 38 0.20 -14.51 8.57
CA GLY A 38 0.26 -13.08 8.27
C GLY A 38 0.18 -12.26 9.55
N TYR A 39 0.56 -10.99 9.47
CA TYR A 39 0.46 -10.08 10.61
C TYR A 39 -1.00 -9.78 10.93
N ASP A 40 -1.32 -9.71 12.23
CA ASP A 40 -2.56 -9.15 12.73
C ASP A 40 -2.36 -7.68 13.11
N ILE A 41 -3.44 -6.90 13.21
CA ILE A 41 -3.40 -5.52 13.72
C ILE A 41 -2.84 -5.54 15.14
N GLY A 42 -1.80 -4.75 15.38
CA GLY A 42 -1.04 -4.69 16.63
C GLY A 42 0.28 -5.47 16.60
N ASP A 43 0.52 -6.30 15.61
CA ASP A 43 1.78 -7.01 15.47
C ASP A 43 2.88 -6.05 14.95
N THR A 44 4.11 -6.24 15.43
CA THR A 44 5.29 -5.57 14.90
C THR A 44 5.90 -6.41 13.80
N LEU A 45 6.27 -5.80 12.68
CA LEU A 45 7.01 -6.49 11.62
C LEU A 45 8.27 -7.12 12.19
N SER A 46 8.53 -8.38 11.84
CA SER A 46 9.77 -9.05 12.24
C SER A 46 10.99 -8.36 11.64
N ILE A 47 12.14 -8.46 12.31
CA ILE A 47 13.40 -7.92 11.77
C ILE A 47 13.74 -8.55 10.41
N GLU A 48 13.40 -9.83 10.22
CA GLU A 48 13.60 -10.52 8.95
C GLU A 48 12.78 -9.88 7.83
N ASP A 49 11.49 -9.58 8.08
CA ASP A 49 10.62 -8.95 7.10
C ASP A 49 10.96 -7.48 6.88
N GLN A 50 11.42 -6.77 7.91
CA GLN A 50 11.90 -5.41 7.76
C GLN A 50 13.16 -5.32 6.88
N GLN A 51 14.01 -6.35 6.91
CA GLN A 51 15.26 -6.43 6.13
C GLN A 51 15.10 -7.12 4.77
N ARG A 52 13.91 -7.65 4.48
CA ARG A 52 13.64 -8.32 3.21
C ARG A 52 13.75 -7.33 2.05
N PRO A 53 14.56 -7.64 1.02
CA PRO A 53 14.69 -6.77 -0.14
C PRO A 53 13.50 -6.95 -1.10
N TYR A 54 13.03 -5.83 -1.66
CA TYR A 54 12.03 -5.77 -2.72
C TYR A 54 12.56 -4.92 -3.86
N ASN A 55 12.36 -5.33 -5.11
CA ASN A 55 12.79 -4.54 -6.25
C ASN A 55 11.76 -3.45 -6.59
N VAL A 56 12.25 -2.22 -6.73
CA VAL A 56 11.45 -1.09 -7.20
C VAL A 56 11.32 -1.18 -8.71
N CYS A 57 10.10 -1.25 -9.20
CA CYS A 57 9.81 -1.37 -10.62
C CYS A 57 9.15 -0.13 -11.25
N HIS A 58 8.71 0.82 -10.41
CA HIS A 58 8.33 2.17 -10.81
C HIS A 58 8.77 3.16 -9.73
N SER A 59 9.26 4.33 -10.13
CA SER A 59 9.94 5.29 -9.27
C SER A 59 9.01 6.40 -8.77
N ASP A 60 9.15 6.77 -7.49
CA ASP A 60 8.56 7.95 -6.87
C ASP A 60 9.58 9.12 -6.73
N ASN A 61 10.69 9.08 -7.44
CA ASN A 61 11.85 9.96 -7.34
C ASN A 61 12.75 9.79 -6.09
N ASN A 62 12.38 8.94 -5.11
CA ASN A 62 13.23 8.60 -3.97
C ASN A 62 14.09 7.37 -4.27
N TYR A 63 13.51 6.40 -5.00
CA TYR A 63 14.19 5.19 -5.45
C TYR A 63 14.18 5.12 -6.97
N LEU A 64 15.27 4.68 -7.57
CA LEU A 64 15.33 4.44 -9.02
C LEU A 64 14.80 3.04 -9.35
N VAL A 65 14.22 2.89 -10.53
CA VAL A 65 13.82 1.58 -11.05
C VAL A 65 15.01 0.62 -11.05
N GLY A 66 14.83 -0.54 -10.45
CA GLY A 66 15.85 -1.57 -10.26
C GLY A 66 16.67 -1.43 -8.98
N GLU A 67 16.46 -0.39 -8.18
CA GLU A 67 16.97 -0.34 -6.81
C GLU A 67 16.17 -1.24 -5.90
N THR A 68 16.78 -1.59 -4.78
CA THR A 68 16.16 -2.43 -3.75
C THR A 68 15.68 -1.57 -2.59
N PHE A 69 14.43 -1.77 -2.20
CA PHE A 69 13.81 -1.21 -1.01
C PHE A 69 13.74 -2.25 0.11
N THR A 70 13.86 -1.82 1.36
CA THR A 70 13.54 -2.59 2.57
C THR A 70 12.69 -1.75 3.51
N PHE A 71 11.87 -2.35 4.37
CA PHE A 71 11.12 -1.58 5.38
C PHE A 71 12.04 -0.89 6.39
N ASN A 72 13.27 -1.39 6.59
CA ASN A 72 14.28 -0.72 7.43
C ASN A 72 14.65 0.69 6.92
N ASP A 73 14.50 0.96 5.62
CA ASP A 73 14.78 2.27 5.05
C ASP A 73 13.86 3.35 5.63
N PHE A 74 12.69 2.94 6.15
CA PHE A 74 11.69 3.82 6.78
C PHE A 74 11.59 3.64 8.29
N ASN A 75 12.39 2.76 8.88
CA ASN A 75 12.44 2.57 10.33
C ASN A 75 13.45 3.54 10.97
N GLY A 76 12.97 4.54 11.69
CA GLY A 76 13.82 5.55 12.34
C GLY A 76 14.88 4.99 13.28
N TYR A 77 14.65 3.83 13.88
CA TYR A 77 15.64 3.17 14.74
C TYR A 77 16.83 2.57 13.96
N GLU A 78 16.64 2.29 12.68
CA GLU A 78 17.63 1.63 11.82
C GLU A 78 18.26 2.60 10.78
N ASN A 79 17.54 3.64 10.37
CA ASN A 79 17.94 4.56 9.30
C ASN A 79 18.59 5.87 9.79
N GLY A 80 18.76 6.04 11.12
CA GLY A 80 19.42 7.23 11.71
C GLY A 80 18.47 8.29 12.24
N GLY A 81 17.21 7.96 12.50
CA GLY A 81 16.24 8.83 13.17
C GLY A 81 15.16 9.40 12.26
N ASP A 82 15.06 8.93 11.03
CA ASP A 82 13.99 9.29 10.10
C ASP A 82 12.79 8.35 10.28
N PHE A 83 11.88 8.73 11.18
CA PHE A 83 10.69 7.96 11.53
C PHE A 83 9.58 8.17 10.52
N ASN A 84 9.04 7.09 9.95
CA ASN A 84 8.03 7.17 8.91
C ASN A 84 6.83 6.27 9.20
N ILE A 85 5.68 6.68 8.68
CA ILE A 85 4.46 5.90 8.57
C ILE A 85 4.39 5.37 7.14
N ILE A 86 4.11 4.08 7.00
CA ILE A 86 4.09 3.42 5.71
C ILE A 86 2.64 3.04 5.38
N ILE A 87 2.18 3.49 4.22
CA ILE A 87 0.87 3.15 3.65
C ILE A 87 1.12 2.26 2.46
N ILE A 88 0.65 1.02 2.52
CA ILE A 88 0.82 0.04 1.46
C ILE A 88 -0.51 -0.17 0.76
N SER A 89 -0.51 -0.01 -0.56
CA SER A 89 -1.62 -0.37 -1.44
C SER A 89 -1.24 -1.64 -2.21
N MET A 90 -1.92 -2.74 -1.96
CA MET A 90 -1.71 -4.02 -2.62
C MET A 90 -2.71 -4.14 -3.77
N ASN A 91 -2.23 -4.24 -5.00
CA ASN A 91 -3.04 -4.18 -6.22
C ASN A 91 -2.76 -5.38 -7.13
N ALA A 92 -3.82 -5.92 -7.74
CA ALA A 92 -3.72 -6.89 -8.81
C ALA A 92 -4.02 -6.22 -10.16
N THR A 93 -3.05 -6.20 -11.08
CA THR A 93 -3.16 -5.47 -12.35
C THR A 93 -4.22 -6.03 -13.28
N TRP A 94 -4.56 -7.29 -13.11
CA TRP A 94 -5.57 -8.01 -13.89
C TRP A 94 -7.01 -7.82 -13.36
N TRP A 95 -7.19 -7.11 -12.22
CA TRP A 95 -8.49 -6.93 -11.60
C TRP A 95 -9.06 -5.52 -11.87
N PRO A 96 -10.19 -5.41 -12.62
CA PRO A 96 -10.71 -4.10 -13.03
C PRO A 96 -11.03 -3.13 -11.89
N ALA A 97 -11.43 -3.64 -10.71
CA ALA A 97 -11.74 -2.79 -9.57
C ALA A 97 -10.50 -2.09 -9.00
N CYS A 98 -9.31 -2.70 -9.07
CA CYS A 98 -8.08 -2.06 -8.63
C CYS A 98 -7.75 -0.83 -9.50
N PHE A 99 -8.08 -0.89 -10.79
CA PHE A 99 -7.98 0.24 -11.70
C PHE A 99 -8.89 1.42 -11.31
N GLU A 100 -10.11 1.15 -10.86
CA GLU A 100 -11.06 2.20 -10.45
C GLU A 100 -10.60 3.00 -9.22
N TYR A 101 -9.68 2.43 -8.41
CA TYR A 101 -9.15 3.11 -7.23
C TYR A 101 -7.94 4.00 -7.52
N ILE A 102 -7.36 3.97 -8.73
CA ILE A 102 -6.15 4.74 -9.05
C ILE A 102 -6.36 6.24 -8.82
N SER A 103 -7.45 6.83 -9.31
CA SER A 103 -7.72 8.26 -9.09
C SER A 103 -7.83 8.62 -7.61
N MET A 104 -8.45 7.75 -6.81
CA MET A 104 -8.54 7.95 -5.35
C MET A 104 -7.18 7.84 -4.68
N MET A 105 -6.34 6.91 -5.13
CA MET A 105 -5.00 6.75 -4.57
C MET A 105 -4.04 7.86 -5.02
N ASP A 106 -4.22 8.41 -6.21
CA ASP A 106 -3.50 9.60 -6.66
C ASP A 106 -3.82 10.83 -5.79
N GLU A 107 -5.09 11.04 -5.43
CA GLU A 107 -5.49 12.10 -4.49
C GLU A 107 -4.91 11.87 -3.09
N LEU A 108 -4.86 10.62 -2.63
CA LEU A 108 -4.22 10.27 -1.36
C LEU A 108 -2.72 10.57 -1.40
N LEU A 109 -2.06 10.19 -2.49
CA LEU A 109 -0.62 10.36 -2.68
C LEU A 109 -0.23 11.85 -2.73
N GLU A 110 -1.06 12.73 -3.28
CA GLU A 110 -0.84 14.17 -3.25
C GLU A 110 -0.71 14.69 -1.80
N GLY A 111 -1.63 14.29 -0.91
CA GLY A 111 -1.55 14.64 0.50
C GLY A 111 -0.36 14.00 1.23
N ILE A 112 0.04 12.80 0.84
CA ILE A 112 1.19 12.09 1.41
C ILE A 112 2.49 12.79 1.01
N ASN A 113 2.64 13.20 -0.25
CA ASN A 113 3.84 13.86 -0.75
C ASN A 113 4.13 15.21 -0.09
N GLU A 114 3.14 15.84 0.56
CA GLU A 114 3.30 17.06 1.33
C GLU A 114 3.92 16.83 2.73
N ASN A 115 4.06 15.57 3.18
CA ASN A 115 4.54 15.24 4.53
C ASN A 115 5.74 14.27 4.47
N GLU A 116 6.87 14.72 5.00
CA GLU A 116 8.14 13.98 4.96
C GLU A 116 8.09 12.63 5.73
N HIS A 117 7.19 12.50 6.72
CA HIS A 117 7.03 11.30 7.53
C HIS A 117 6.01 10.30 6.96
N LEU A 118 5.41 10.57 5.81
CA LEU A 118 4.49 9.66 5.14
C LEU A 118 5.15 9.03 3.93
N LYS A 119 4.99 7.71 3.79
CA LYS A 119 5.49 6.94 2.65
C LYS A 119 4.35 6.10 2.07
N PHE A 120 4.21 6.14 0.76
CA PHE A 120 3.22 5.36 0.02
C PHE A 120 3.91 4.36 -0.89
N ILE A 121 3.49 3.10 -0.78
CA ILE A 121 4.06 1.99 -1.55
C ILE A 121 2.91 1.24 -2.21
N VAL A 122 3.07 0.94 -3.49
CA VAL A 122 2.22 -0.02 -4.19
C VAL A 122 2.96 -1.36 -4.26
N SER A 123 2.34 -2.42 -3.74
CA SER A 123 2.78 -3.79 -3.98
C SER A 123 1.92 -4.39 -5.08
N LEU A 124 2.52 -4.73 -6.20
CA LEU A 124 1.82 -5.15 -7.40
C LEU A 124 1.80 -6.67 -7.52
N ASP A 125 0.59 -7.26 -7.56
CA ASP A 125 0.40 -8.68 -7.89
C ASP A 125 0.44 -8.86 -9.40
N ASN A 126 1.46 -9.59 -9.83
CA ASN A 126 1.82 -9.86 -11.22
C ASN A 126 1.56 -11.31 -11.59
N ASN A 127 0.47 -11.87 -11.14
CA ASN A 127 0.16 -13.28 -11.33
C ASN A 127 0.34 -13.74 -12.78
N GLU A 128 1.42 -14.47 -13.07
CA GLU A 128 1.74 -14.99 -14.41
C GLU A 128 0.67 -15.93 -14.99
N VAL A 129 -0.21 -16.49 -14.15
CA VAL A 129 -1.30 -17.36 -14.58
C VAL A 129 -2.39 -16.57 -15.31
N ASN A 130 -2.57 -15.29 -14.96
CA ASN A 130 -3.42 -14.36 -15.68
C ASN A 130 -2.53 -13.35 -16.39
N PRO A 131 -2.47 -13.32 -17.74
CA PRO A 131 -1.65 -12.34 -18.45
C PRO A 131 -2.01 -10.96 -17.96
N MET A 132 -1.05 -10.26 -17.38
CA MET A 132 -1.21 -8.89 -16.93
C MET A 132 -1.80 -8.03 -18.02
N LEU A 133 -2.80 -7.24 -17.67
CA LEU A 133 -3.24 -6.17 -18.55
C LEU A 133 -2.20 -5.04 -18.57
N TYR A 134 -1.49 -4.84 -17.44
CA TYR A 134 -0.51 -3.78 -17.29
C TYR A 134 0.75 -4.33 -16.60
N ASN A 135 1.91 -3.99 -17.12
CA ASN A 135 3.17 -4.20 -16.40
C ASN A 135 3.38 -3.09 -15.35
N CYS A 136 4.44 -3.20 -14.56
CA CYS A 136 4.72 -2.27 -13.47
C CYS A 136 4.82 -0.80 -13.91
N THR A 137 5.54 -0.53 -14.99
CA THR A 137 5.67 0.82 -15.54
C THR A 137 4.33 1.35 -16.03
N GLU A 138 3.60 0.53 -16.80
CA GLU A 138 2.27 0.89 -17.28
C GLU A 138 1.30 1.16 -16.13
N TRP A 139 1.39 0.38 -15.03
CA TRP A 139 0.55 0.61 -13.85
C TRP A 139 0.86 1.94 -13.15
N GLY A 140 2.14 2.30 -13.04
CA GLY A 140 2.56 3.61 -12.53
C GLY A 140 2.09 4.76 -13.42
N ASP A 141 2.24 4.61 -14.74
CA ASP A 141 1.80 5.61 -15.72
C ASP A 141 0.29 5.90 -15.63
N LEU A 142 -0.53 4.93 -15.18
CA LEU A 142 -1.97 5.13 -14.98
C LEU A 142 -2.30 6.19 -13.92
N TYR A 143 -1.44 6.39 -12.92
CA TYR A 143 -1.63 7.45 -11.91
C TYR A 143 -1.57 8.83 -12.57
N SER A 144 -0.64 9.04 -13.50
CA SER A 144 -0.55 10.29 -14.26
C SER A 144 -1.60 10.40 -15.36
N GLU A 145 -2.15 9.28 -15.86
CA GLU A 145 -3.15 9.27 -16.94
C GLU A 145 -4.59 9.44 -16.41
N TYR A 146 -4.92 8.81 -15.27
CA TYR A 146 -6.28 8.76 -14.71
C TYR A 146 -6.42 9.47 -13.37
N GLY A 147 -5.32 9.83 -12.72
CA GLY A 147 -5.31 10.68 -11.53
C GLY A 147 -5.54 12.14 -11.87
N ASP A 148 -6.03 12.92 -10.90
CA ASP A 148 -6.25 14.35 -11.05
C ASP A 148 -4.98 15.17 -10.77
N PHE A 149 -4.00 14.58 -10.07
CA PHE A 149 -2.75 15.22 -9.63
C PHE A 149 -1.55 14.71 -10.44
N GLY A 150 -1.60 13.48 -10.91
CA GLY A 150 -0.55 12.90 -11.76
C GLY A 150 0.71 12.55 -11.00
N ASN A 151 0.56 12.00 -9.80
CA ASN A 151 1.66 11.56 -8.97
C ASN A 151 2.31 10.27 -9.50
N ASP A 152 3.59 10.07 -9.17
CA ASP A 152 4.35 8.87 -9.47
C ASP A 152 4.50 8.03 -8.18
N PRO A 153 3.77 6.92 -8.00
CA PRO A 153 3.93 6.08 -6.83
C PRO A 153 5.19 5.23 -6.91
N MET A 154 5.82 4.94 -5.76
CA MET A 154 6.78 3.85 -5.68
C MET A 154 6.06 2.51 -5.79
N ILE A 155 6.43 1.70 -6.79
CA ILE A 155 5.84 0.37 -6.98
C ILE A 155 6.90 -0.70 -6.80
N LEU A 156 6.58 -1.68 -5.97
CA LEU A 156 7.35 -2.89 -5.77
C LEU A 156 6.74 -4.00 -6.61
N ASN A 157 7.60 -4.78 -7.28
CA ASN A 157 7.16 -6.02 -7.91
C ASN A 157 6.86 -7.05 -6.82
N GLY A 158 5.56 -7.26 -6.54
CA GLY A 158 5.11 -8.16 -5.47
C GLY A 158 5.30 -9.63 -5.78
N ASP A 159 5.53 -9.99 -7.06
CA ASP A 159 5.58 -11.37 -7.55
C ASP A 159 7.01 -11.88 -7.75
N GLU A 160 7.98 -11.32 -7.08
CA GLU A 160 9.33 -11.83 -7.20
C GLU A 160 9.47 -13.21 -6.59
N ASP A 161 10.21 -14.04 -7.29
CA ASP A 161 10.74 -15.31 -6.78
C ASP A 161 12.01 -14.98 -5.99
N LEU A 162 11.84 -14.70 -4.70
CA LEU A 162 12.94 -14.27 -3.81
C LEU A 162 13.77 -15.44 -3.32
N ASP A 163 13.20 -16.66 -3.29
CA ASP A 163 13.89 -17.87 -2.83
C ASP A 163 14.43 -18.73 -3.97
N GLY A 164 14.07 -18.44 -5.22
CA GLY A 164 14.58 -19.09 -6.42
C GLY A 164 13.91 -20.45 -6.71
N ASP A 165 12.72 -20.71 -6.19
CA ASP A 165 12.00 -21.96 -6.39
C ASP A 165 11.20 -22.00 -7.71
N GLY A 166 11.12 -20.88 -8.41
CA GLY A 166 10.45 -20.71 -9.70
C GLY A 166 8.99 -20.29 -9.57
N TYR A 167 8.55 -19.88 -8.37
CA TYR A 167 7.20 -19.36 -8.12
C TYR A 167 7.28 -17.98 -7.45
N PRO A 168 6.30 -17.08 -7.69
CA PRO A 168 6.23 -15.81 -6.99
C PRO A 168 6.00 -15.98 -5.50
N ASP A 169 6.73 -15.24 -4.68
CA ASP A 169 6.59 -15.28 -3.22
C ASP A 169 5.39 -14.46 -2.71
N ASN A 170 4.97 -13.42 -3.43
CA ASN A 170 3.87 -12.51 -3.04
C ASN A 170 3.91 -12.13 -1.55
N HIS A 171 5.12 -11.87 -1.03
CA HIS A 171 5.37 -11.81 0.40
C HIS A 171 4.55 -10.73 1.12
N ILE A 172 4.53 -9.50 0.59
CA ILE A 172 3.75 -8.39 1.17
C ILE A 172 2.27 -8.76 1.22
N TRP A 173 1.75 -9.29 0.11
CA TRP A 173 0.37 -9.72 0.02
C TRP A 173 0.04 -10.83 1.02
N ASN A 174 0.88 -11.86 1.10
CA ASN A 174 0.66 -13.00 1.97
C ASN A 174 0.74 -12.66 3.46
N THR A 175 1.47 -11.59 3.82
CA THR A 175 1.70 -11.22 5.22
C THR A 175 0.84 -10.05 5.70
N LEU A 176 0.46 -9.12 4.82
CA LEU A 176 -0.20 -7.86 5.18
C LEU A 176 -1.61 -7.70 4.59
N SER A 177 -2.08 -8.63 3.74
CA SER A 177 -3.45 -8.57 3.25
C SER A 177 -4.42 -9.25 4.21
N THR A 178 -5.69 -8.87 4.13
CA THR A 178 -6.76 -9.56 4.84
C THR A 178 -7.12 -10.91 4.22
N ALA A 179 -6.47 -11.27 3.08
CA ALA A 179 -6.66 -12.49 2.30
C ALA A 179 -8.10 -12.71 1.75
N THR A 180 -8.93 -11.67 1.73
CA THR A 180 -10.32 -11.78 1.26
C THR A 180 -10.57 -11.15 -0.10
N THR A 181 -9.64 -10.33 -0.62
CA THR A 181 -9.81 -9.58 -1.86
C THR A 181 -8.48 -9.41 -2.61
N TYR A 182 -8.55 -9.02 -3.90
CA TYR A 182 -7.38 -8.66 -4.72
C TYR A 182 -6.97 -7.18 -4.62
N SER A 183 -7.57 -6.42 -3.71
CA SER A 183 -7.18 -5.08 -3.30
C SER A 183 -7.12 -5.07 -1.78
N ALA A 184 -6.00 -4.69 -1.23
CA ALA A 184 -5.84 -4.57 0.22
C ALA A 184 -4.94 -3.39 0.55
N TYR A 185 -5.08 -2.89 1.77
CA TYR A 185 -4.32 -1.76 2.27
C TYR A 185 -3.83 -2.09 3.67
N ALA A 186 -2.56 -1.78 3.95
CA ALA A 186 -1.98 -1.90 5.28
C ALA A 186 -1.30 -0.59 5.67
N PHE A 187 -1.51 -0.16 6.92
CA PHE A 187 -0.87 1.01 7.49
C PHE A 187 0.02 0.57 8.63
N ILE A 188 1.29 0.91 8.54
CA ILE A 188 2.34 0.56 9.50
C ILE A 188 2.83 1.86 10.13
N ASP A 189 2.89 1.91 11.45
CA ASP A 189 3.37 3.08 12.17
C ASP A 189 4.91 3.16 12.21
N HIS A 190 5.43 4.25 12.73
CA HIS A 190 6.85 4.53 12.87
C HIS A 190 7.62 3.54 13.79
N ASN A 191 6.93 2.71 14.55
CA ASN A 191 7.47 1.61 15.35
C ASN A 191 7.38 0.26 14.63
N MET A 192 7.10 0.27 13.31
CA MET A 192 6.90 -0.92 12.48
C MET A 192 5.73 -1.80 12.95
N VAL A 193 4.72 -1.23 13.59
CA VAL A 193 3.52 -1.93 14.04
C VAL A 193 2.41 -1.77 13.02
N VAL A 194 1.78 -2.87 12.63
CA VAL A 194 0.59 -2.88 11.77
C VAL A 194 -0.59 -2.28 12.52
N ARG A 195 -1.07 -1.12 12.12
CA ARG A 195 -2.13 -0.40 12.81
C ARG A 195 -3.50 -0.57 12.17
N TYR A 196 -3.53 -0.65 10.84
CA TYR A 196 -4.78 -0.82 10.11
C TYR A 196 -4.57 -1.74 8.91
N MET A 197 -5.62 -2.51 8.60
CA MET A 197 -5.70 -3.34 7.40
C MET A 197 -7.12 -3.22 6.82
N PHE A 198 -7.23 -3.02 5.51
CA PHE A 198 -8.49 -2.80 4.81
C PHE A 198 -8.53 -3.56 3.49
N ASP A 199 -9.71 -4.04 3.12
CA ASP A 199 -9.98 -4.65 1.81
C ASP A 199 -10.40 -3.60 0.76
N THR A 200 -11.00 -2.51 1.22
CA THR A 200 -11.55 -1.46 0.35
C THR A 200 -11.08 -0.11 0.86
N PRO A 201 -10.57 0.77 -0.01
CA PRO A 201 -10.12 2.09 0.41
C PRO A 201 -11.29 3.00 0.77
N ASN A 202 -11.10 3.83 1.79
CA ASN A 202 -11.97 4.95 2.11
C ASN A 202 -11.09 6.18 2.27
N LEU A 203 -11.02 7.00 1.21
CA LEU A 203 -10.14 8.17 1.15
C LEU A 203 -10.38 9.12 2.33
N TYR A 204 -11.65 9.40 2.65
CA TYR A 204 -12.00 10.28 3.76
C TYR A 204 -11.44 9.78 5.10
N ASP A 205 -11.65 8.48 5.41
CA ASP A 205 -11.14 7.91 6.65
C ASP A 205 -9.60 7.83 6.64
N PHE A 206 -8.99 7.57 5.50
CA PHE A 206 -7.53 7.55 5.37
C PHE A 206 -6.95 8.93 5.67
N GLN A 207 -7.44 9.97 5.01
CA GLN A 207 -6.91 11.34 5.12
C GLN A 207 -7.24 12.03 6.44
N TYR A 208 -8.44 11.81 6.99
CA TYR A 208 -8.92 12.60 8.12
C TYR A 208 -8.97 11.86 9.45
N ASN A 209 -8.85 10.54 9.44
CA ASN A 209 -8.90 9.75 10.65
C ASN A 209 -7.62 8.94 10.88
N TYR A 210 -7.23 8.07 9.95
CA TYR A 210 -6.16 7.11 10.24
C TYR A 210 -4.76 7.71 10.13
N ILE A 211 -4.47 8.45 9.06
CA ILE A 211 -3.15 9.08 8.87
C ILE A 211 -2.87 10.11 9.97
N PRO A 212 -3.78 11.05 10.31
CA PRO A 212 -3.54 11.99 11.41
C PRO A 212 -3.27 11.30 12.75
N ASN A 213 -4.02 10.24 13.09
CA ASN A 213 -3.81 9.51 14.33
C ASN A 213 -2.43 8.83 14.37
N LEU A 214 -1.90 8.38 13.23
CA LEU A 214 -0.58 7.78 13.16
C LEU A 214 0.51 8.84 13.26
N LEU A 215 0.33 10.00 12.61
CA LEU A 215 1.26 11.12 12.68
C LEU A 215 1.37 11.67 14.09
N ASP A 216 0.26 11.84 14.80
CA ASP A 216 0.25 12.29 16.20
C ASP A 216 1.09 11.34 17.09
N GLY A 217 1.13 10.05 16.77
CA GLY A 217 1.90 9.06 17.53
C GLY A 217 3.42 9.11 17.32
N ILE A 218 3.92 9.82 16.30
CA ILE A 218 5.37 9.99 16.10
C ILE A 218 5.96 10.91 17.16
N TYR A 219 5.21 11.92 17.60
CA TYR A 219 5.68 13.02 18.43
C TYR A 219 5.36 12.80 19.91
N GLY A 220 6.28 13.18 20.78
CA GLY A 220 6.11 13.13 22.23
C GLY A 220 7.42 13.41 22.97
N CYS A 221 7.38 13.39 24.29
CA CYS A 221 8.60 13.55 25.08
C CYS A 221 9.50 12.31 25.01
N THR A 222 10.68 12.42 24.42
CA THR A 222 11.65 11.32 24.27
C THR A 222 12.71 11.24 25.37
N ASP A 223 12.70 12.15 26.37
CA ASP A 223 13.64 12.09 27.51
C ASP A 223 13.13 11.15 28.62
N ALA A 224 13.83 10.04 28.81
CA ALA A 224 13.49 9.03 29.83
C ALA A 224 13.54 9.54 31.30
N ASN A 225 14.09 10.75 31.56
CA ASN A 225 14.07 11.37 32.86
C ASN A 225 12.87 12.29 33.10
N ALA A 226 12.08 12.58 32.07
CA ALA A 226 10.88 13.39 32.17
C ALA A 226 9.72 12.61 32.82
N SER A 227 8.85 13.33 33.54
CA SER A 227 7.66 12.73 34.17
C SER A 227 6.61 12.27 33.18
N ASN A 228 6.60 12.85 31.97
CA ASN A 228 5.71 12.52 30.85
C ASN A 228 6.45 11.84 29.70
N TYR A 229 7.52 11.10 29.98
CA TYR A 229 8.25 10.32 28.98
C TYR A 229 7.30 9.39 28.19
N ASP A 230 7.33 9.50 26.89
CA ASP A 230 6.62 8.61 25.97
C ASP A 230 7.60 7.67 25.28
N VAL A 231 7.63 6.41 25.72
CA VAL A 231 8.50 5.36 25.15
C VAL A 231 8.17 5.06 23.69
N SER A 232 6.97 5.40 23.23
CA SER A 232 6.53 5.15 21.84
C SER A 232 6.85 6.28 20.88
N ALA A 233 7.16 7.48 21.38
CA ALA A 233 7.51 8.63 20.56
C ALA A 233 8.85 8.42 19.85
N GLY A 234 8.87 8.70 18.54
CA GLY A 234 10.09 8.72 17.75
C GLY A 234 10.78 10.08 17.74
N ILE A 235 10.01 11.15 17.86
CA ILE A 235 10.48 12.54 17.73
C ILE A 235 10.07 13.34 18.95
N ASP A 236 11.04 14.05 19.55
CA ASP A 236 10.79 14.95 20.67
C ASP A 236 10.00 16.19 20.20
N ASP A 237 8.84 16.41 20.80
CA ASP A 237 7.96 17.56 20.53
C ASP A 237 8.23 18.75 21.48
N GLY A 238 9.19 18.63 22.39
CA GLY A 238 9.53 19.64 23.38
C GLY A 238 8.56 19.69 24.58
N SER A 239 7.68 18.71 24.73
CA SER A 239 6.69 18.66 25.81
C SER A 239 7.23 18.11 27.13
N CYS A 240 8.52 17.75 27.23
CA CYS A 240 9.11 17.12 28.40
C CYS A 240 8.92 17.94 29.68
N GLU A 241 8.39 17.31 30.75
CA GLU A 241 8.17 17.88 32.08
C GLU A 241 9.11 17.22 33.09
N TYR A 242 9.75 18.03 33.97
CA TYR A 242 10.73 17.56 34.96
C TYR A 242 10.26 17.81 36.39
#